data_3b22246751b07d344dcc027c877b290d
#
_entry.id   3b22246751b07d344dcc027c877b290d
#
_cell.length_a   1.000
_cell.length_b   1.000
_cell.length_c   1.000
_cell.angle_alpha   90.00
_cell.angle_beta   90.00
_cell.angle_gamma   90.00
#
_symmetry.space_group_name_H-M   'P 1'
#
loop_
_entity.id
_entity.type
_entity.pdbx_description
1 polymer ?
#
loop_
_entity_poly.entity_id
_entity_poly.type
_entity_poly.pdbx_seq_one_letter_code
_entity_poly.pdbx_strand_id
1 'polypeptide(L)'
;MVGPMQKDMERAIQARSKSVWENGLKQGKLNSSSLARLASTGDCRIFRKRVESKTKDVAVSLVVDMSGSMCGSKIHTAAAASYALSNVLDRLKIPHEVICFTTHTDSATYHKRLKQIREAEKKYGVSYSRYENLYMPVIKGYNERINTETKRRFGWLPHSGLMASNIDGECVEIAARRLMGRKEAGKIMMVLSDGSPAGGGNSRDLEYHLKEVVKKIEKSKVDVIGIGIEDDSVRRFYDKHVVIHDVEQLPSLVISRLRSMLLA
;
A
#
# COMPACT_ATOMS: atom_id res chain seq x y z
N MET A 1 -16.23 -12.74 -8.78
CA MET A 1 -15.77 -13.57 -7.63
C MET A 1 -15.32 -12.81 -6.38
N VAL A 2 -15.25 -11.49 -6.37
CA VAL A 2 -14.85 -10.67 -5.20
C VAL A 2 -15.87 -10.68 -4.05
N GLY A 3 -17.14 -10.96 -4.33
CA GLY A 3 -18.25 -10.81 -3.38
C GLY A 3 -18.22 -11.67 -2.10
N PRO A 4 -17.98 -12.99 -2.15
CA PRO A 4 -17.99 -13.83 -0.94
C PRO A 4 -16.87 -13.50 0.04
N MET A 5 -15.66 -13.33 -0.46
CA MET A 5 -14.47 -13.04 0.35
C MET A 5 -14.53 -11.64 0.96
N GLN A 6 -15.10 -10.69 0.24
CA GLN A 6 -15.38 -9.36 0.73
C GLN A 6 -16.31 -9.40 1.95
N LYS A 7 -17.39 -10.20 1.88
CA LYS A 7 -18.31 -10.41 3.01
C LYS A 7 -17.61 -11.04 4.21
N ASP A 8 -16.69 -11.98 3.98
CA ASP A 8 -15.94 -12.62 5.06
C ASP A 8 -14.96 -11.66 5.74
N MET A 9 -14.32 -10.78 4.95
CA MET A 9 -13.45 -9.74 5.50
C MET A 9 -14.25 -8.66 6.24
N GLU A 10 -15.39 -8.24 5.69
CA GLU A 10 -16.32 -7.33 6.38
C GLU A 10 -16.81 -7.94 7.70
N ARG A 11 -17.19 -9.22 7.72
CA ARG A 11 -17.60 -9.95 8.93
C ARG A 11 -16.44 -10.04 9.94
N ALA A 12 -15.22 -10.33 9.50
CA ALA A 12 -14.07 -10.46 10.38
C ALA A 12 -13.70 -9.11 11.03
N ILE A 13 -13.76 -8.02 10.27
CA ILE A 13 -13.50 -6.66 10.77
C ILE A 13 -14.66 -6.20 11.67
N GLN A 14 -15.92 -6.47 11.29
CA GLN A 14 -17.08 -6.17 12.12
C GLN A 14 -17.08 -7.00 13.42
N ALA A 15 -16.64 -8.26 13.38
CA ALA A 15 -16.52 -9.10 14.57
C ALA A 15 -15.50 -8.53 15.58
N ARG A 16 -14.44 -7.87 15.11
CA ARG A 16 -13.47 -7.14 15.97
C ARG A 16 -13.92 -5.73 16.34
N SER A 17 -14.76 -5.11 15.55
CA SER A 17 -15.45 -3.85 15.87
C SER A 17 -16.54 -4.04 16.92
N LYS A 18 -16.67 -5.23 17.54
CA LYS A 18 -17.59 -5.44 18.65
C LYS A 18 -17.22 -4.49 19.78
N SER A 19 -18.15 -3.60 20.06
CA SER A 19 -18.07 -2.72 21.21
C SER A 19 -17.95 -3.53 22.49
N VAL A 20 -16.90 -3.28 23.23
CA VAL A 20 -16.65 -3.89 24.55
C VAL A 20 -17.27 -2.97 25.60
N TRP A 21 -17.89 -3.55 26.61
CA TRP A 21 -18.35 -2.80 27.76
C TRP A 21 -17.17 -2.49 28.69
N GLU A 22 -16.82 -1.22 28.80
CA GLU A 22 -15.90 -0.74 29.82
C GLU A 22 -16.70 -0.56 31.11
N ASN A 23 -16.34 -1.32 32.13
CA ASN A 23 -16.99 -1.33 33.43
C ASN A 23 -16.22 -0.45 34.45
N GLY A 24 -16.86 -0.12 35.55
CA GLY A 24 -16.18 0.62 36.62
C GLY A 24 -16.08 2.13 36.37
N LEU A 25 -17.03 2.70 35.68
CA LEU A 25 -17.12 4.12 35.39
C LEU A 25 -18.05 4.83 36.41
N LYS A 26 -17.85 6.14 36.56
CA LYS A 26 -18.73 7.00 37.41
C LYS A 26 -19.99 7.49 36.67
N GLN A 27 -20.02 7.33 35.32
CA GLN A 27 -21.13 7.79 34.48
C GLN A 27 -21.34 6.78 33.31
N GLY A 28 -22.60 6.65 32.83
CA GLY A 28 -22.97 5.77 31.73
C GLY A 28 -24.22 4.95 32.04
N LYS A 29 -24.31 3.75 31.43
CA LYS A 29 -25.39 2.81 31.72
C LYS A 29 -25.09 2.02 32.99
N LEU A 30 -26.07 1.93 33.88
CA LEU A 30 -25.93 1.20 35.13
C LEU A 30 -25.52 -0.26 34.88
N ASN A 31 -24.53 -0.74 35.62
CA ASN A 31 -24.11 -2.15 35.62
C ASN A 31 -24.70 -2.83 36.89
N SER A 32 -25.81 -3.55 36.73
CA SER A 32 -26.51 -4.20 37.82
C SER A 32 -25.64 -5.18 38.63
N SER A 33 -24.67 -5.83 38.00
CA SER A 33 -23.75 -6.73 38.71
C SER A 33 -22.77 -6.00 39.65
N SER A 34 -22.61 -4.68 39.47
CA SER A 34 -21.73 -3.86 40.31
C SER A 34 -22.44 -3.18 41.48
N LEU A 35 -23.76 -3.33 41.60
CA LEU A 35 -24.57 -2.75 42.70
C LEU A 35 -24.21 -3.33 44.07
N ALA A 36 -23.88 -4.60 44.13
CA ALA A 36 -23.43 -5.24 45.35
C ALA A 36 -22.14 -4.59 45.92
N ARG A 37 -21.27 -4.12 45.05
CA ARG A 37 -20.04 -3.41 45.42
C ARG A 37 -20.35 -2.03 46.04
N LEU A 38 -21.32 -1.32 45.48
CA LEU A 38 -21.77 -0.04 46.03
C LEU A 38 -22.29 -0.22 47.48
N ALA A 39 -23.09 -1.25 47.70
CA ALA A 39 -23.66 -1.54 49.01
C ALA A 39 -22.60 -1.98 50.05
N SER A 40 -21.56 -2.74 49.61
CA SER A 40 -20.55 -3.27 50.54
C SER A 40 -19.34 -2.35 50.76
N THR A 41 -18.93 -1.58 49.73
CA THR A 41 -17.69 -0.78 49.77
C THR A 41 -17.90 0.73 49.54
N GLY A 42 -19.14 1.19 49.25
CA GLY A 42 -19.41 2.57 48.87
C GLY A 42 -18.82 3.02 47.52
N ASP A 43 -18.29 2.10 46.72
CA ASP A 43 -17.66 2.46 45.44
C ASP A 43 -18.69 2.82 44.37
N CYS A 44 -18.74 4.12 44.01
CA CYS A 44 -19.69 4.67 43.03
C CYS A 44 -19.37 4.34 41.59
N ARG A 45 -18.34 3.53 41.29
CA ARG A 45 -17.98 3.10 39.93
C ARG A 45 -18.83 1.93 39.42
N ILE A 46 -20.14 2.16 39.39
CA ILE A 46 -21.17 1.17 39.06
C ILE A 46 -21.71 1.30 37.63
N PHE A 47 -21.16 2.20 36.86
CA PHE A 47 -21.60 2.40 35.47
C PHE A 47 -20.69 1.71 34.47
N ARG A 48 -21.25 1.45 33.31
CA ARG A 48 -20.54 0.94 32.13
C ARG A 48 -20.88 1.76 30.91
N LYS A 49 -19.90 1.90 30.02
CA LYS A 49 -20.07 2.55 28.73
C LYS A 49 -19.71 1.58 27.62
N ARG A 50 -20.45 1.62 26.53
CA ARG A 50 -20.12 0.86 25.33
C ARG A 50 -19.01 1.61 24.62
N VAL A 51 -17.81 1.06 24.64
CA VAL A 51 -16.66 1.58 23.89
C VAL A 51 -16.58 0.77 22.61
N GLU A 52 -16.71 1.44 21.47
CA GLU A 52 -16.42 0.79 20.21
C GLU A 52 -14.94 0.40 20.23
N SER A 53 -14.66 -0.89 20.12
CA SER A 53 -13.30 -1.36 19.89
C SER A 53 -12.82 -0.63 18.64
N LYS A 54 -11.80 0.22 18.77
CA LYS A 54 -11.18 0.88 17.61
C LYS A 54 -10.68 -0.24 16.72
N THR A 55 -11.33 -0.44 15.59
CA THR A 55 -10.70 -1.09 14.43
C THR A 55 -9.33 -0.47 14.32
N LYS A 56 -8.27 -1.27 14.17
CA LYS A 56 -6.91 -0.69 14.05
C LYS A 56 -6.99 0.46 13.07
N ASP A 57 -6.60 1.62 13.53
CA ASP A 57 -6.51 2.85 12.74
C ASP A 57 -5.35 2.66 11.75
N VAL A 58 -5.67 2.18 10.55
CA VAL A 58 -4.69 1.73 9.55
C VAL A 58 -4.88 2.53 8.27
N ALA A 59 -3.78 3.00 7.68
CA ALA A 59 -3.73 3.52 6.32
C ALA A 59 -2.98 2.54 5.39
N VAL A 60 -3.43 2.45 4.13
CA VAL A 60 -2.86 1.55 3.13
C VAL A 60 -2.37 2.35 1.92
N SER A 61 -1.16 2.03 1.43
CA SER A 61 -0.65 2.52 0.16
C SER A 61 -0.51 1.37 -0.83
N LEU A 62 -1.19 1.46 -1.97
CA LEU A 62 -1.04 0.55 -3.10
C LEU A 62 -0.14 1.23 -4.12
N VAL A 63 1.05 0.69 -4.32
CA VAL A 63 2.08 1.21 -5.24
C VAL A 63 2.14 0.28 -6.43
N VAL A 64 1.83 0.78 -7.62
CA VAL A 64 1.68 -0.04 -8.83
C VAL A 64 2.75 0.32 -9.85
N ASP A 65 3.50 -0.66 -10.26
CA ASP A 65 4.47 -0.56 -11.34
C ASP A 65 3.77 -0.36 -12.69
N MET A 66 4.18 0.68 -13.42
CA MET A 66 3.77 0.97 -14.80
C MET A 66 4.98 0.97 -15.73
N SER A 67 5.94 0.10 -15.48
CA SER A 67 7.11 -0.05 -16.37
C SER A 67 6.77 -0.77 -17.68
N GLY A 68 7.69 -0.68 -18.64
CA GLY A 68 7.51 -1.32 -19.95
C GLY A 68 7.37 -2.83 -19.89
N SER A 69 7.97 -3.50 -18.91
CA SER A 69 7.85 -4.94 -18.65
C SER A 69 6.43 -5.36 -18.25
N MET A 70 5.68 -4.45 -17.63
CA MET A 70 4.28 -4.65 -17.28
C MET A 70 3.32 -4.65 -18.48
N CYS A 71 3.79 -4.30 -19.69
CA CYS A 71 2.94 -4.20 -20.88
C CYS A 71 2.23 -5.54 -21.18
N GLY A 72 0.97 -5.47 -21.63
CA GLY A 72 0.17 -6.65 -21.96
C GLY A 72 -0.69 -7.13 -20.79
N SER A 73 -0.74 -8.45 -20.54
CA SER A 73 -1.57 -9.08 -19.50
C SER A 73 -1.26 -8.58 -18.09
N LYS A 74 0.01 -8.36 -17.79
CA LYS A 74 0.48 -7.99 -16.46
C LYS A 74 -0.13 -6.68 -15.95
N ILE A 75 -0.14 -5.62 -16.74
CA ILE A 75 -0.71 -4.34 -16.33
C ILE A 75 -2.23 -4.42 -16.18
N HIS A 76 -2.92 -5.21 -17.01
CA HIS A 76 -4.35 -5.47 -16.85
C HIS A 76 -4.62 -6.20 -15.53
N THR A 77 -3.79 -7.20 -15.21
CA THR A 77 -3.84 -7.92 -13.93
C THR A 77 -3.60 -6.99 -12.75
N ALA A 78 -2.55 -6.15 -12.82
CA ALA A 78 -2.24 -5.18 -11.76
C ALA A 78 -3.33 -4.12 -11.59
N ALA A 79 -3.91 -3.62 -12.69
CA ALA A 79 -5.01 -2.66 -12.67
C ALA A 79 -6.27 -3.28 -12.03
N ALA A 80 -6.66 -4.48 -12.45
CA ALA A 80 -7.79 -5.19 -11.88
C ALA A 80 -7.60 -5.49 -10.39
N ALA A 81 -6.38 -5.90 -10.01
CA ALA A 81 -5.94 -6.12 -8.66
C ALA A 81 -6.08 -4.91 -7.76
N SER A 82 -5.42 -3.82 -8.16
CA SER A 82 -5.42 -2.58 -7.41
C SER A 82 -6.82 -2.00 -7.28
N TYR A 83 -7.65 -2.10 -8.31
CA TYR A 83 -9.04 -1.69 -8.27
C TYR A 83 -9.88 -2.55 -7.30
N ALA A 84 -9.73 -3.88 -7.35
CA ALA A 84 -10.45 -4.80 -6.45
C ALA A 84 -10.08 -4.54 -4.98
N LEU A 85 -8.77 -4.40 -4.68
CA LEU A 85 -8.29 -4.04 -3.34
C LEU A 85 -8.81 -2.69 -2.88
N SER A 86 -8.73 -1.69 -3.76
CA SER A 86 -9.23 -0.34 -3.48
C SER A 86 -10.73 -0.35 -3.15
N ASN A 87 -11.55 -1.10 -3.89
CA ASN A 87 -12.97 -1.27 -3.59
C ASN A 87 -13.22 -1.88 -2.21
N VAL A 88 -12.46 -2.91 -1.85
CA VAL A 88 -12.57 -3.53 -0.53
C VAL A 88 -12.22 -2.55 0.58
N LEU A 89 -11.09 -1.85 0.44
CA LEU A 89 -10.63 -0.86 1.42
C LEU A 89 -11.60 0.32 1.56
N ASP A 90 -12.18 0.78 0.42
CA ASP A 90 -13.16 1.87 0.43
C ASP A 90 -14.45 1.48 1.17
N ARG A 91 -14.96 0.28 0.96
CA ARG A 91 -16.14 -0.25 1.68
C ARG A 91 -15.88 -0.43 3.17
N LEU A 92 -14.67 -0.83 3.54
CA LEU A 92 -14.23 -0.96 4.93
C LEU A 92 -13.92 0.40 5.58
N LYS A 93 -14.02 1.49 4.79
CA LYS A 93 -13.67 2.86 5.22
C LYS A 93 -12.22 2.98 5.70
N ILE A 94 -11.32 2.15 5.17
CA ILE A 94 -9.89 2.23 5.43
C ILE A 94 -9.27 3.28 4.50
N PRO A 95 -8.63 4.32 5.04
CA PRO A 95 -7.92 5.30 4.23
C PRO A 95 -6.84 4.63 3.39
N HIS A 96 -6.89 4.82 2.07
CA HIS A 96 -5.92 4.23 1.18
C HIS A 96 -5.65 5.10 -0.04
N GLU A 97 -4.43 5.01 -0.54
CA GLU A 97 -3.98 5.63 -1.77
C GLU A 97 -3.62 4.56 -2.80
N VAL A 98 -3.89 4.83 -4.07
CA VAL A 98 -3.35 4.08 -5.19
C VAL A 98 -2.48 5.02 -6.00
N ILE A 99 -1.19 4.75 -6.01
CA ILE A 99 -0.17 5.53 -6.70
C ILE A 99 0.60 4.61 -7.64
N CYS A 100 0.79 5.05 -8.86
CA CYS A 100 1.59 4.30 -9.84
C CYS A 100 2.96 4.92 -9.97
N PHE A 101 3.90 4.18 -10.55
CA PHE A 101 5.21 4.71 -10.85
C PHE A 101 5.74 4.19 -12.17
N THR A 102 6.43 5.05 -12.86
CA THR A 102 7.23 4.81 -14.06
C THR A 102 8.21 5.98 -14.22
N THR A 103 8.90 6.05 -15.33
CA THR A 103 9.68 7.22 -15.69
C THR A 103 9.05 7.96 -16.87
N HIS A 104 9.27 9.26 -16.95
CA HIS A 104 8.84 10.05 -18.08
C HIS A 104 9.86 11.14 -18.38
N THR A 105 10.41 11.12 -19.58
CA THR A 105 11.31 12.17 -20.05
C THR A 105 11.13 12.31 -21.57
N ASP A 106 10.84 13.51 -22.01
CA ASP A 106 10.81 13.75 -23.46
C ASP A 106 12.22 13.56 -24.05
N SER A 107 12.25 13.15 -25.31
CA SER A 107 13.49 12.76 -25.99
C SER A 107 14.55 13.87 -25.98
N ALA A 108 14.16 15.12 -26.21
CA ALA A 108 15.09 16.24 -26.26
C ALA A 108 15.72 16.52 -24.88
N THR A 109 14.90 16.54 -23.82
CA THR A 109 15.36 16.71 -22.44
C THR A 109 16.21 15.53 -22.00
N TYR A 110 15.88 14.30 -22.39
CA TYR A 110 16.67 13.10 -22.08
C TYR A 110 18.08 13.21 -22.66
N HIS A 111 18.21 13.50 -23.95
CA HIS A 111 19.52 13.62 -24.62
C HIS A 111 20.38 14.75 -24.02
N LYS A 112 19.78 15.91 -23.75
CA LYS A 112 20.48 17.03 -23.11
C LYS A 112 21.02 16.63 -21.73
N ARG A 113 20.19 15.99 -20.92
CA ARG A 113 20.56 15.53 -19.58
C ARG A 113 21.63 14.44 -19.63
N LEU A 114 21.49 13.47 -20.52
CA LEU A 114 22.47 12.41 -20.69
C LEU A 114 23.87 12.98 -21.02
N LYS A 115 23.93 13.99 -21.88
CA LYS A 115 25.19 14.69 -22.17
C LYS A 115 25.80 15.35 -20.91
N GLN A 116 24.99 16.07 -20.16
CA GLN A 116 25.43 16.71 -18.90
C GLN A 116 25.93 15.70 -17.87
N ILE A 117 25.25 14.58 -17.74
CA ILE A 117 25.62 13.49 -16.81
C ILE A 117 26.96 12.89 -17.24
N ARG A 118 27.14 12.54 -18.51
CA ARG A 118 28.41 12.00 -19.02
C ARG A 118 29.57 12.95 -18.84
N GLU A 119 29.36 14.26 -19.01
CA GLU A 119 30.37 15.30 -18.74
C GLU A 119 30.70 15.35 -17.24
N ALA A 120 29.72 15.25 -16.37
CA ALA A 120 29.90 15.22 -14.92
C ALA A 120 30.61 13.95 -14.45
N GLU A 121 30.19 12.78 -14.96
CA GLU A 121 30.85 11.48 -14.68
C GLU A 121 32.33 11.53 -15.03
N LYS A 122 32.66 12.05 -16.22
CA LYS A 122 34.03 12.20 -16.67
C LYS A 122 34.83 13.19 -15.82
N LYS A 123 34.19 14.30 -15.41
CA LYS A 123 34.85 15.36 -14.62
C LYS A 123 35.12 14.95 -13.17
N TYR A 124 34.19 14.23 -12.57
CA TYR A 124 34.24 13.92 -11.14
C TYR A 124 34.58 12.44 -10.83
N GLY A 125 34.73 11.60 -11.84
CA GLY A 125 35.07 10.17 -11.65
C GLY A 125 33.96 9.38 -10.95
N VAL A 126 32.70 9.81 -11.07
CA VAL A 126 31.53 9.18 -10.46
C VAL A 126 30.62 8.58 -11.52
N SER A 127 29.82 7.63 -11.15
CA SER A 127 28.81 7.01 -12.02
C SER A 127 27.42 7.25 -11.46
N TYR A 128 26.46 7.54 -12.30
CA TYR A 128 25.06 7.72 -11.91
C TYR A 128 24.26 6.45 -12.19
N SER A 129 23.43 6.06 -11.24
CA SER A 129 22.61 4.84 -11.34
C SER A 129 21.30 5.06 -12.13
N ARG A 130 20.88 6.31 -12.35
CA ARG A 130 19.71 6.64 -13.15
C ARG A 130 19.78 8.01 -13.82
N TYR A 131 19.06 8.16 -14.93
CA TYR A 131 19.05 9.36 -15.77
C TYR A 131 17.64 9.94 -15.96
N GLU A 132 16.62 9.17 -15.71
CA GLU A 132 15.22 9.48 -16.00
C GLU A 132 14.54 10.25 -14.86
N ASN A 133 13.50 11.00 -15.21
CA ASN A 133 12.60 11.62 -14.23
C ASN A 133 11.58 10.60 -13.77
N LEU A 134 11.27 10.63 -12.49
CA LEU A 134 10.17 9.83 -11.95
C LEU A 134 8.82 10.45 -12.36
N TYR A 135 7.88 9.59 -12.73
CA TYR A 135 6.51 9.94 -12.96
C TYR A 135 5.61 9.05 -12.09
N MET A 136 4.93 9.66 -11.14
CA MET A 136 4.15 8.95 -10.12
C MET A 136 2.71 9.48 -10.07
N PRO A 137 1.83 9.07 -11.01
CA PRO A 137 0.44 9.50 -11.00
C PRO A 137 -0.34 8.87 -9.84
N VAL A 138 -1.11 9.71 -9.14
CA VAL A 138 -2.05 9.28 -8.11
C VAL A 138 -3.38 8.93 -8.75
N ILE A 139 -3.72 7.65 -8.75
CA ILE A 139 -4.99 7.14 -9.29
C ILE A 139 -6.14 7.41 -8.33
N LYS A 140 -5.89 7.22 -7.02
CA LYS A 140 -6.83 7.51 -5.95
C LYS A 140 -6.08 8.04 -4.73
N GLY A 141 -6.45 9.20 -4.24
CA GLY A 141 -5.90 9.78 -3.01
C GLY A 141 -6.50 9.20 -1.74
N TYR A 142 -5.79 9.32 -0.58
CA TYR A 142 -6.22 8.78 0.72
C TYR A 142 -7.63 9.20 1.15
N ASN A 143 -7.99 10.44 0.91
CA ASN A 143 -9.28 11.02 1.36
C ASN A 143 -10.35 10.98 0.26
N GLU A 144 -10.02 10.44 -0.90
CA GLU A 144 -10.92 10.32 -2.03
C GLU A 144 -11.77 9.04 -1.91
N ARG A 145 -13.03 9.11 -2.32
CA ARG A 145 -13.90 7.94 -2.45
C ARG A 145 -13.87 7.43 -3.87
N ILE A 146 -14.15 6.13 -4.04
CA ILE A 146 -14.31 5.57 -5.38
C ILE A 146 -15.58 6.12 -6.01
N ASN A 147 -15.40 6.88 -7.07
CA ASN A 147 -16.45 7.49 -7.89
C ASN A 147 -16.20 7.20 -9.38
N THR A 148 -17.00 7.78 -10.26
CA THR A 148 -16.87 7.59 -11.71
C THR A 148 -15.51 8.04 -12.23
N GLU A 149 -14.95 9.13 -11.68
CA GLU A 149 -13.67 9.67 -12.09
C GLU A 149 -12.50 8.76 -11.65
N THR A 150 -12.51 8.28 -10.41
CA THR A 150 -11.50 7.32 -9.95
C THR A 150 -11.54 6.02 -10.76
N LYS A 151 -12.75 5.52 -11.11
CA LYS A 151 -12.88 4.34 -12.00
C LYS A 151 -12.27 4.59 -13.37
N ARG A 152 -12.47 5.78 -13.93
CA ARG A 152 -11.86 6.17 -15.22
C ARG A 152 -10.34 6.16 -15.13
N ARG A 153 -9.76 6.69 -14.02
CA ARG A 153 -8.31 6.67 -13.80
C ARG A 153 -7.76 5.25 -13.70
N PHE A 154 -8.46 4.32 -13.04
CA PHE A 154 -8.07 2.90 -13.05
C PHE A 154 -8.10 2.29 -14.46
N GLY A 155 -9.11 2.64 -15.27
CA GLY A 155 -9.19 2.21 -16.66
C GLY A 155 -8.07 2.76 -17.55
N TRP A 156 -7.38 3.80 -17.11
CA TRP A 156 -6.27 4.42 -17.82
C TRP A 156 -4.92 3.74 -17.54
N LEU A 157 -4.79 2.96 -16.47
CA LEU A 157 -3.56 2.25 -16.11
C LEU A 157 -2.96 1.40 -17.25
N PRO A 158 -3.75 0.66 -18.05
CA PRO A 158 -3.19 -0.14 -19.14
C PRO A 158 -2.71 0.65 -20.35
N HIS A 159 -2.65 1.98 -20.29
CA HIS A 159 -2.27 2.79 -21.43
C HIS A 159 -0.76 2.71 -21.70
N SER A 160 -0.39 1.95 -22.73
CA SER A 160 1.00 1.63 -23.06
C SER A 160 1.90 2.85 -23.37
N GLY A 161 1.32 3.95 -23.83
CA GLY A 161 2.06 5.18 -24.15
C GLY A 161 2.75 5.88 -22.96
N LEU A 162 2.48 5.43 -21.71
CA LEU A 162 3.10 5.98 -20.50
C LEU A 162 4.09 5.02 -19.85
N MET A 163 4.20 3.79 -20.36
CA MET A 163 5.07 2.78 -19.78
C MET A 163 6.51 3.01 -20.23
N ALA A 164 7.42 3.10 -19.25
CA ALA A 164 8.83 3.34 -19.47
C ALA A 164 9.70 2.56 -18.47
N SER A 165 10.82 3.11 -18.01
CA SER A 165 11.69 2.47 -17.01
C SER A 165 11.08 2.51 -15.61
N ASN A 166 11.59 1.68 -14.70
CA ASN A 166 11.16 1.62 -13.30
C ASN A 166 12.34 1.86 -12.33
N ILE A 167 12.20 2.87 -11.51
CA ILE A 167 13.15 3.24 -10.45
C ILE A 167 12.49 2.96 -9.10
N ASP A 168 12.27 1.67 -8.82
CA ASP A 168 11.44 1.19 -7.70
C ASP A 168 11.86 1.77 -6.36
N GLY A 169 13.17 1.78 -6.04
CA GLY A 169 13.67 2.22 -4.74
C GLY A 169 13.22 3.64 -4.38
N GLU A 170 13.43 4.61 -5.28
CA GLU A 170 13.00 5.99 -5.05
C GLU A 170 11.48 6.13 -5.02
N CYS A 171 10.78 5.42 -5.89
CA CYS A 171 9.31 5.46 -5.96
C CYS A 171 8.67 4.88 -4.70
N VAL A 172 9.17 3.76 -4.21
CA VAL A 172 8.74 3.14 -2.95
C VAL A 172 9.05 4.04 -1.76
N GLU A 173 10.21 4.70 -1.73
CA GLU A 173 10.55 5.66 -0.68
C GLU A 173 9.61 6.87 -0.67
N ILE A 174 9.28 7.43 -1.84
CA ILE A 174 8.33 8.55 -1.96
C ILE A 174 6.93 8.12 -1.48
N ALA A 175 6.44 6.97 -1.90
CA ALA A 175 5.16 6.44 -1.45
C ALA A 175 5.15 6.17 0.07
N ALA A 176 6.26 5.65 0.63
CA ALA A 176 6.41 5.45 2.06
C ALA A 176 6.37 6.76 2.85
N ARG A 177 7.03 7.82 2.37
CA ARG A 177 6.97 9.14 3.01
C ARG A 177 5.55 9.69 3.05
N ARG A 178 4.78 9.52 1.96
CA ARG A 178 3.36 9.90 1.90
C ARG A 178 2.53 9.11 2.92
N LEU A 179 2.75 7.80 3.02
CA LEU A 179 2.06 6.93 3.98
C LEU A 179 2.45 7.26 5.42
N MET A 180 3.73 7.52 5.70
CA MET A 180 4.21 7.89 7.03
C MET A 180 3.64 9.24 7.51
N GLY A 181 3.33 10.16 6.58
CA GLY A 181 2.64 11.42 6.90
C GLY A 181 1.18 11.26 7.33
N ARG A 182 0.62 10.05 7.30
CA ARG A 182 -0.75 9.78 7.74
C ARG A 182 -0.82 9.66 9.26
N LYS A 183 -1.98 10.06 9.82
CA LYS A 183 -2.24 10.04 11.27
C LYS A 183 -2.54 8.64 11.83
N GLU A 184 -2.94 7.72 10.96
CA GLU A 184 -3.32 6.36 11.33
C GLU A 184 -2.13 5.64 11.99
N ALA A 185 -2.37 4.87 13.05
CA ALA A 185 -1.31 4.21 13.81
C ALA A 185 -0.67 3.06 13.03
N GLY A 186 -1.48 2.26 12.33
CA GLY A 186 -1.00 1.19 11.47
C GLY A 186 -0.75 1.68 10.05
N LYS A 187 0.30 1.19 9.42
CA LYS A 187 0.69 1.55 8.05
C LYS A 187 1.06 0.32 7.24
N ILE A 188 0.36 0.12 6.13
CA ILE A 188 0.57 -1.02 5.24
C ILE A 188 0.89 -0.48 3.84
N MET A 189 1.96 -0.97 3.24
CA MET A 189 2.33 -0.70 1.87
C MET A 189 2.31 -1.98 1.06
N MET A 190 1.65 -1.97 -0.07
CA MET A 190 1.63 -3.07 -1.03
C MET A 190 2.21 -2.59 -2.35
N VAL A 191 3.27 -3.24 -2.81
CA VAL A 191 3.95 -2.91 -4.06
C VAL A 191 3.66 -3.98 -5.08
N LEU A 192 2.98 -3.61 -6.17
CA LEU A 192 2.64 -4.49 -7.28
C LEU A 192 3.66 -4.24 -8.40
N SER A 193 4.49 -5.22 -8.68
CA SER A 193 5.54 -5.13 -9.71
C SER A 193 5.77 -6.50 -10.36
N ASP A 194 6.31 -6.53 -11.57
CA ASP A 194 6.62 -7.75 -12.30
C ASP A 194 8.11 -8.05 -12.37
N GLY A 195 8.95 -7.32 -11.63
CA GLY A 195 10.36 -7.57 -11.82
C GLY A 195 11.31 -6.75 -10.97
N SER A 196 12.49 -6.60 -11.54
CA SER A 196 13.58 -5.86 -10.94
C SER A 196 13.61 -4.43 -11.45
N PRO A 197 14.13 -3.49 -10.66
CA PRO A 197 14.37 -2.13 -11.10
C PRO A 197 15.21 -2.08 -12.39
N ALA A 198 14.78 -1.26 -13.34
CA ALA A 198 15.47 -1.06 -14.60
C ALA A 198 15.43 0.40 -15.04
N GLY A 199 16.62 1.00 -15.19
CA GLY A 199 16.79 2.38 -15.64
C GLY A 199 17.96 2.50 -16.60
N GLY A 200 18.24 3.70 -17.08
CA GLY A 200 19.35 3.98 -18.01
C GLY A 200 20.75 3.87 -17.41
N GLY A 201 20.87 3.61 -16.11
CA GLY A 201 22.13 3.43 -15.39
C GLY A 201 22.43 1.99 -15.01
N ASN A 202 23.08 1.82 -13.85
CA ASN A 202 23.46 0.49 -13.34
C ASN A 202 22.30 -0.19 -12.61
N SER A 203 21.73 -1.23 -13.18
CA SER A 203 20.61 -1.97 -12.58
C SER A 203 20.96 -2.63 -11.24
N ARG A 204 22.22 -3.04 -11.01
CA ARG A 204 22.65 -3.62 -9.72
C ARG A 204 22.54 -2.59 -8.58
N ASP A 205 22.90 -1.35 -8.85
CA ASP A 205 22.80 -0.27 -7.86
C ASP A 205 21.32 0.03 -7.54
N LEU A 206 20.45 -0.03 -8.54
CA LEU A 206 19.01 0.13 -8.36
C LEU A 206 18.40 -1.01 -7.54
N GLU A 207 18.81 -2.27 -7.80
CA GLU A 207 18.39 -3.42 -7.00
C GLU A 207 18.87 -3.32 -5.54
N TYR A 208 20.13 -2.95 -5.34
CA TYR A 208 20.67 -2.73 -3.99
C TYR A 208 19.95 -1.62 -3.27
N HIS A 209 19.71 -0.51 -3.95
CA HIS A 209 18.97 0.63 -3.41
C HIS A 209 17.56 0.23 -2.98
N LEU A 210 16.82 -0.50 -3.81
CA LEU A 210 15.48 -1.00 -3.46
C LEU A 210 15.50 -1.84 -2.18
N LYS A 211 16.46 -2.79 -2.06
CA LYS A 211 16.61 -3.61 -0.86
C LYS A 211 16.83 -2.79 0.40
N GLU A 212 17.72 -1.81 0.34
CA GLU A 212 18.02 -0.95 1.48
C GLU A 212 16.84 -0.04 1.85
N VAL A 213 16.12 0.47 0.85
CA VAL A 213 14.91 1.27 1.07
C VAL A 213 13.81 0.44 1.75
N VAL A 214 13.54 -0.77 1.25
CA VAL A 214 12.52 -1.66 1.85
C VAL A 214 12.86 -1.96 3.31
N LYS A 215 14.10 -2.37 3.61
CA LYS A 215 14.56 -2.60 4.99
C LYS A 215 14.40 -1.37 5.89
N LYS A 216 14.70 -0.18 5.37
CA LYS A 216 14.56 1.08 6.11
C LYS A 216 13.10 1.39 6.42
N ILE A 217 12.20 1.13 5.46
CA ILE A 217 10.76 1.34 5.62
C ILE A 217 10.20 0.37 6.67
N GLU A 218 10.56 -0.91 6.62
CA GLU A 218 10.13 -1.92 7.59
C GLU A 218 10.58 -1.58 9.02
N LYS A 219 11.82 -1.08 9.18
CA LYS A 219 12.30 -0.56 10.48
C LYS A 219 11.48 0.63 10.99
N SER A 220 10.82 1.37 10.11
CA SER A 220 9.93 2.49 10.46
C SER A 220 8.51 2.05 10.86
N LYS A 221 8.27 0.77 11.13
CA LYS A 221 6.98 0.19 11.50
C LYS A 221 5.91 0.29 10.39
N VAL A 222 6.33 0.34 9.15
CA VAL A 222 5.47 0.17 7.99
C VAL A 222 5.55 -1.29 7.56
N ASP A 223 4.41 -1.96 7.51
CA ASP A 223 4.33 -3.31 6.96
C ASP A 223 4.39 -3.26 5.43
N VAL A 224 5.47 -3.76 4.84
CA VAL A 224 5.65 -3.79 3.38
C VAL A 224 5.36 -5.19 2.83
N ILE A 225 4.63 -5.26 1.72
CA ILE A 225 4.34 -6.51 1.01
C ILE A 225 4.64 -6.30 -0.48
N GLY A 226 5.51 -7.15 -1.03
CA GLY A 226 5.71 -7.26 -2.47
C GLY A 226 4.68 -8.18 -3.10
N ILE A 227 4.04 -7.75 -4.17
CA ILE A 227 3.09 -8.53 -4.95
C ILE A 227 3.67 -8.69 -6.34
N GLY A 228 4.20 -9.87 -6.64
CA GLY A 228 4.73 -10.23 -7.95
C GLY A 228 3.61 -10.52 -8.94
N ILE A 229 3.62 -9.85 -10.08
CA ILE A 229 2.67 -10.07 -11.17
C ILE A 229 3.34 -10.96 -12.21
N GLU A 230 2.99 -12.24 -12.21
CA GLU A 230 3.58 -13.24 -13.12
C GLU A 230 5.11 -13.35 -13.01
N ASP A 231 5.71 -12.88 -11.90
CA ASP A 231 7.15 -12.86 -11.68
C ASP A 231 7.54 -13.09 -10.22
N ASP A 232 8.53 -13.93 -10.00
CA ASP A 232 9.04 -14.31 -8.68
C ASP A 232 10.12 -13.35 -8.14
N SER A 233 10.59 -12.39 -8.92
CA SER A 233 11.71 -11.49 -8.57
C SER A 233 11.44 -10.67 -7.30
N VAL A 234 10.18 -10.42 -6.98
CA VAL A 234 9.76 -9.73 -5.75
C VAL A 234 10.31 -10.40 -4.48
N ARG A 235 10.55 -11.72 -4.51
CA ARG A 235 11.15 -12.49 -3.39
C ARG A 235 12.55 -11.99 -3.01
N ARG A 236 13.26 -11.37 -3.93
CA ARG A 236 14.62 -10.86 -3.72
C ARG A 236 14.65 -9.55 -2.95
N PHE A 237 13.52 -8.84 -2.91
CA PHE A 237 13.43 -7.47 -2.40
C PHE A 237 12.52 -7.33 -1.18
N TYR A 238 11.50 -8.21 -1.04
CA TYR A 238 10.48 -8.11 -0.01
C TYR A 238 10.42 -9.39 0.82
N ASP A 239 10.63 -9.29 2.13
CA ASP A 239 10.53 -10.44 3.05
C ASP A 239 9.10 -11.00 3.07
N LYS A 240 8.11 -10.10 3.08
CA LYS A 240 6.69 -10.45 2.92
C LYS A 240 6.30 -10.28 1.46
N HIS A 241 6.04 -11.37 0.78
CA HIS A 241 5.66 -11.33 -0.64
C HIS A 241 4.57 -12.34 -0.98
N VAL A 242 3.92 -12.10 -2.11
CA VAL A 242 2.94 -12.98 -2.76
C VAL A 242 3.18 -12.89 -4.25
N VAL A 243 3.14 -14.03 -4.96
CA VAL A 243 3.22 -14.05 -6.42
C VAL A 243 1.85 -14.44 -6.98
N ILE A 244 1.43 -13.74 -8.01
CA ILE A 244 0.13 -13.88 -8.65
C ILE A 244 0.34 -14.19 -10.11
N HIS A 245 -0.15 -15.35 -10.54
CA HIS A 245 -0.11 -15.79 -11.93
C HIS A 245 -1.45 -15.58 -12.65
N ASP A 246 -2.54 -15.36 -11.90
CA ASP A 246 -3.88 -15.17 -12.44
C ASP A 246 -4.65 -14.13 -11.61
N VAL A 247 -5.39 -13.26 -12.29
CA VAL A 247 -6.30 -12.26 -11.69
C VAL A 247 -7.28 -12.91 -10.71
N GLU A 248 -7.70 -14.15 -10.97
CA GLU A 248 -8.67 -14.86 -10.13
C GLU A 248 -8.10 -15.25 -8.75
N GLN A 249 -6.80 -15.49 -8.64
CA GLN A 249 -6.14 -15.85 -7.37
C GLN A 249 -5.90 -14.63 -6.46
N LEU A 250 -5.87 -13.44 -7.03
CA LEU A 250 -5.46 -12.21 -6.41
C LEU A 250 -6.34 -11.80 -5.22
N PRO A 251 -7.67 -11.84 -5.31
CA PRO A 251 -8.50 -11.42 -4.18
C PRO A 251 -8.28 -12.30 -2.95
N SER A 252 -8.07 -13.62 -3.15
CA SER A 252 -7.93 -14.56 -2.05
C SER A 252 -6.62 -14.40 -1.27
N LEU A 253 -5.51 -14.34 -1.99
CA LEU A 253 -4.18 -14.29 -1.39
C LEU A 253 -3.90 -12.93 -0.74
N VAL A 254 -4.17 -11.84 -1.45
CA VAL A 254 -3.90 -10.50 -0.93
C VAL A 254 -4.88 -10.11 0.18
N ILE A 255 -6.17 -10.46 0.05
CA ILE A 255 -7.16 -10.22 1.11
C ILE A 255 -6.85 -11.05 2.35
N SER A 256 -6.42 -12.31 2.22
CA SER A 256 -6.03 -13.13 3.37
C SER A 256 -4.82 -12.51 4.09
N ARG A 257 -3.85 -12.00 3.34
CA ARG A 257 -2.67 -11.33 3.91
C ARG A 257 -3.03 -9.99 4.56
N LEU A 258 -3.82 -9.17 3.87
CA LEU A 258 -4.35 -7.92 4.43
C LEU A 258 -5.15 -8.19 5.71
N ARG A 259 -5.99 -9.23 5.71
CA ARG A 259 -6.73 -9.68 6.88
C ARG A 259 -5.80 -10.04 8.03
N SER A 260 -4.75 -10.82 7.79
CA SER A 260 -3.80 -11.20 8.84
C SER A 260 -3.13 -9.98 9.47
N MET A 261 -2.81 -8.95 8.67
CA MET A 261 -2.17 -7.71 9.14
C MET A 261 -3.15 -6.77 9.86
N LEU A 262 -4.37 -6.65 9.37
CA LEU A 262 -5.41 -5.86 10.04
C LEU A 262 -5.87 -6.51 11.35
N LEU A 263 -5.70 -7.83 11.46
CA LEU A 263 -6.13 -8.60 12.61
C LEU A 263 -4.98 -8.97 13.57
N ALA A 264 -3.73 -8.82 13.22
CA ALA A 264 -2.58 -8.95 14.12
C ALA A 264 -2.44 -7.73 15.05
#